data_7aa4b2b5f6b0e8fdf45827c02601c55a
#
_entry.id   7aa4b2b5f6b0e8fdf45827c02601c55a
#
_cell.length_a   1.000
_cell.length_b   1.000
_cell.length_c   1.000
_cell.angle_alpha   90.00
_cell.angle_beta   90.00
_cell.angle_gamma   90.00
#
_symmetry.space_group_name_H-M   'P 1'
#
loop_
_entity.id
_entity.type
_entity.pdbx_description
1 polymer ?
#
loop_
_entity_poly.entity_id
_entity_poly.type
_entity_poly.pdbx_seq_one_letter_code
_entity_poly.pdbx_strand_id
1 'polypeptide(L)'
;HSAALAVQDALNERGIPNVLADPLSFAGKHTRKRAADLYNSIIRNTPRTFGLMYRVGELADSNLPYSPIYFANSLYAAKMQSYIADNGFDAVVSTHLYGMEALTAIRQKLGGTVPSYGVLTDYTCIPFFSDCKLDGYFIPHRDLTPELTTHGLDERRFYPTGIPVATRFASRLSKEQA
;
A
#
# COMPACT_ATOMS: atom_id res chain seq x y z
N HIS A 1 -3.04 -4.87 7.53
CA HIS A 1 -2.98 -4.37 8.92
C HIS A 1 -1.79 -4.97 9.69
N SER A 2 -1.61 -6.30 9.70
CA SER A 2 -0.52 -6.98 10.44
C SER A 2 0.88 -6.50 10.04
N ALA A 3 1.15 -6.31 8.74
CA ALA A 3 2.43 -5.80 8.27
C ALA A 3 2.71 -4.37 8.77
N ALA A 4 1.69 -3.50 8.81
CA ALA A 4 1.84 -2.14 9.33
C ALA A 4 2.17 -2.14 10.83
N LEU A 5 1.51 -3.00 11.62
CA LEU A 5 1.84 -3.19 13.05
C LEU A 5 3.27 -3.71 13.22
N ALA A 6 3.70 -4.69 12.40
CA ALA A 6 5.06 -5.21 12.46
C ALA A 6 6.13 -4.14 12.15
N VAL A 7 5.86 -3.25 11.19
CA VAL A 7 6.74 -2.10 10.92
C VAL A 7 6.75 -1.14 12.12
N GLN A 8 5.57 -0.85 12.69
CA GLN A 8 5.45 0.01 13.87
C GLN A 8 6.23 -0.55 15.06
N ASP A 9 6.08 -1.84 15.36
CA ASP A 9 6.81 -2.51 16.45
C ASP A 9 8.32 -2.38 16.24
N ALA A 10 8.80 -2.65 15.01
CA ALA A 10 10.22 -2.54 14.68
C ALA A 10 10.78 -1.11 14.79
N LEU A 11 9.97 -0.09 14.50
CA LEU A 11 10.36 1.32 14.70
C LEU A 11 10.39 1.67 16.18
N ASN A 12 9.39 1.23 16.95
CA ASN A 12 9.32 1.45 18.41
C ASN A 12 10.53 0.83 19.14
N GLU A 13 10.91 -0.40 18.78
CA GLU A 13 12.09 -1.07 19.32
C GLU A 13 13.41 -0.29 19.07
N ARG A 14 13.44 0.52 18.00
CA ARG A 14 14.57 1.38 17.66
C ARG A 14 14.45 2.80 18.21
N GLY A 15 13.40 3.08 18.97
CA GLY A 15 13.13 4.41 19.50
C GLY A 15 12.79 5.46 18.43
N ILE A 16 12.34 5.02 17.26
CA ILE A 16 11.95 5.92 16.15
C ILE A 16 10.49 6.33 16.34
N PRO A 17 10.20 7.63 16.57
CA PRO A 17 8.84 8.12 16.69
C PRO A 17 8.02 7.80 15.43
N ASN A 18 6.84 7.25 15.61
CA ASN A 18 5.99 6.89 14.49
C ASN A 18 4.50 6.93 14.86
N VAL A 19 3.65 7.03 13.85
CA VAL A 19 2.20 7.02 13.99
C VAL A 19 1.59 6.07 12.97
N LEU A 20 0.69 5.22 13.42
CA LEU A 20 -0.11 4.36 12.54
C LEU A 20 -1.41 5.09 12.16
N ALA A 21 -1.64 5.27 10.87
CA ALA A 21 -2.84 5.91 10.34
C ALA A 21 -3.54 5.01 9.31
N ASP A 22 -4.87 5.01 9.33
CA ASP A 22 -5.70 4.38 8.30
C ASP A 22 -5.93 5.40 7.18
N PRO A 23 -5.44 5.17 5.93
CA PRO A 23 -5.62 6.11 4.83
C PRO A 23 -7.09 6.41 4.54
N LEU A 24 -8.01 5.46 4.75
CA LEU A 24 -9.43 5.68 4.57
C LEU A 24 -10.05 6.62 5.63
N SER A 25 -9.36 6.89 6.74
CA SER A 25 -9.83 7.87 7.73
C SER A 25 -9.89 9.28 7.15
N PHE A 26 -9.06 9.59 6.15
CA PHE A 26 -9.03 10.88 5.45
C PHE A 26 -10.17 11.02 4.44
N ALA A 27 -10.79 9.92 4.02
CA ALA A 27 -11.87 9.92 3.02
C ALA A 27 -13.24 10.41 3.56
N GLY A 28 -13.36 10.66 4.88
CA GLY A 28 -14.61 11.06 5.52
C GLY A 28 -15.54 9.87 5.82
N LYS A 29 -16.47 10.06 6.77
CA LYS A 29 -17.30 8.96 7.33
C LYS A 29 -18.15 8.22 6.28
N HIS A 30 -18.70 8.93 5.31
CA HIS A 30 -19.56 8.34 4.27
C HIS A 30 -18.78 7.55 3.21
N THR A 31 -17.61 8.04 2.83
CA THR A 31 -16.76 7.38 1.83
C THR A 31 -16.15 6.09 2.39
N ARG A 32 -15.72 6.10 3.65
CA ARG A 32 -15.20 4.92 4.35
C ARG A 32 -16.24 3.78 4.39
N LYS A 33 -17.48 4.10 4.76
CA LYS A 33 -18.56 3.10 4.81
C LYS A 33 -18.83 2.54 3.41
N ARG A 34 -18.97 3.39 2.39
CA ARG A 34 -19.22 2.97 1.01
C ARG A 34 -18.08 2.12 0.43
N ALA A 35 -16.82 2.47 0.71
CA ALA A 35 -15.67 1.69 0.27
C ALA A 35 -15.65 0.31 0.94
N ALA A 36 -15.90 0.24 2.25
CA ALA A 36 -16.00 -1.02 2.98
C ALA A 36 -17.19 -1.87 2.53
N ASP A 37 -18.35 -1.27 2.30
CA ASP A 37 -19.55 -1.95 1.81
C ASP A 37 -19.34 -2.49 0.38
N LEU A 38 -18.71 -1.71 -0.50
CA LEU A 38 -18.37 -2.13 -1.85
C LEU A 38 -17.38 -3.31 -1.83
N TYR A 39 -16.31 -3.20 -1.05
CA TYR A 39 -15.31 -4.26 -0.89
C TYR A 39 -15.94 -5.55 -0.35
N ASN A 40 -16.74 -5.45 0.70
CA ASN A 40 -17.45 -6.59 1.29
C ASN A 40 -18.48 -7.20 0.33
N SER A 41 -19.15 -6.38 -0.46
CA SER A 41 -20.11 -6.84 -1.48
C SER A 41 -19.40 -7.63 -2.58
N ILE A 42 -18.26 -7.16 -3.04
CA ILE A 42 -17.44 -7.83 -4.06
C ILE A 42 -16.93 -9.18 -3.55
N ILE A 43 -16.39 -9.23 -2.32
CA ILE A 43 -15.86 -10.47 -1.74
C ILE A 43 -16.96 -11.48 -1.45
N ARG A 44 -18.11 -11.04 -0.88
CA ARG A 44 -19.19 -11.96 -0.46
C ARG A 44 -20.02 -12.51 -1.59
N ASN A 45 -20.26 -11.70 -2.62
CA ASN A 45 -21.28 -12.06 -3.62
C ASN A 45 -20.72 -12.74 -4.87
N THR A 46 -19.40 -12.69 -5.13
CA THR A 46 -18.94 -13.32 -6.37
C THR A 46 -17.43 -13.64 -6.42
N PRO A 47 -17.01 -14.88 -6.11
CA PRO A 47 -15.65 -15.35 -6.41
C PRO A 47 -15.28 -15.22 -7.90
N ARG A 48 -16.29 -15.28 -8.80
CA ARG A 48 -16.10 -15.14 -10.26
C ARG A 48 -15.91 -13.69 -10.72
N THR A 49 -16.48 -12.69 -10.02
CA THR A 49 -16.27 -11.28 -10.34
C THR A 49 -14.91 -10.76 -9.88
N PHE A 50 -14.27 -11.41 -8.91
CA PHE A 50 -12.89 -11.10 -8.56
C PHE A 50 -11.96 -11.38 -9.76
N GLY A 51 -12.11 -12.54 -10.41
CA GLY A 51 -11.40 -12.85 -11.66
C GLY A 51 -11.77 -11.94 -12.83
N LEU A 52 -13.03 -11.44 -12.88
CA LEU A 52 -13.46 -10.48 -13.90
C LEU A 52 -12.89 -9.08 -13.62
N MET A 53 -12.81 -8.63 -12.35
CA MET A 53 -12.16 -7.36 -11.99
C MET A 53 -10.65 -7.38 -12.28
N TYR A 54 -9.98 -8.51 -12.10
CA TYR A 54 -8.59 -8.70 -12.54
C TYR A 54 -8.47 -8.52 -14.05
N ARG A 55 -9.34 -9.16 -14.83
CA ARG A 55 -9.37 -9.03 -16.31
C ARG A 55 -9.78 -7.65 -16.79
N VAL A 56 -10.73 -7.01 -16.11
CA VAL A 56 -11.15 -5.62 -16.41
C VAL A 56 -10.05 -4.65 -15.98
N GLY A 57 -9.32 -4.93 -14.88
CA GLY A 57 -8.15 -4.19 -14.47
C GLY A 57 -7.04 -4.25 -15.52
N GLU A 58 -6.72 -5.44 -16.01
CA GLU A 58 -5.75 -5.64 -17.09
C GLU A 58 -6.17 -4.96 -18.42
N LEU A 59 -7.48 -4.95 -18.73
CA LEU A 59 -8.02 -4.29 -19.93
C LEU A 59 -8.13 -2.76 -19.76
N ALA A 60 -8.40 -2.27 -18.54
CA ALA A 60 -8.47 -0.84 -18.23
C ALA A 60 -7.05 -0.23 -18.12
N ASP A 61 -6.06 -1.00 -17.70
CA ASP A 61 -4.65 -0.59 -17.62
C ASP A 61 -4.07 -0.20 -19.00
N SER A 62 -4.70 -0.67 -20.09
CA SER A 62 -4.21 -0.41 -21.45
C SER A 62 -4.63 0.93 -22.07
N ASN A 63 -5.64 1.64 -21.53
CA ASN A 63 -6.22 2.83 -22.18
C ASN A 63 -6.40 4.08 -21.30
N LEU A 64 -6.22 3.97 -19.99
CA LEU A 64 -6.31 5.11 -19.06
C LEU A 64 -4.96 5.32 -18.38
N PRO A 65 -4.51 6.59 -18.19
CA PRO A 65 -3.24 6.88 -17.51
C PRO A 65 -3.23 6.44 -16.04
N TYR A 66 -4.39 6.20 -15.45
CA TYR A 66 -4.61 5.73 -14.07
C TYR A 66 -5.93 4.98 -13.95
N SER A 67 -6.00 4.03 -13.03
CA SER A 67 -7.20 3.25 -12.73
C SER A 67 -8.32 4.08 -12.06
N PRO A 68 -9.58 3.63 -12.13
CA PRO A 68 -10.66 4.24 -11.36
C PRO A 68 -10.41 4.23 -9.84
N ILE A 69 -9.66 3.23 -9.34
CA ILE A 69 -9.30 3.10 -7.92
C ILE A 69 -8.33 4.20 -7.51
N TYR A 70 -7.34 4.51 -8.36
CA TYR A 70 -6.46 5.65 -8.14
C TYR A 70 -7.23 6.97 -8.02
N PHE A 71 -8.22 7.21 -8.90
CA PHE A 71 -9.05 8.42 -8.80
C PHE A 71 -9.83 8.48 -7.49
N ALA A 72 -10.41 7.35 -7.06
CA ALA A 72 -11.12 7.28 -5.78
C ALA A 72 -10.20 7.59 -4.60
N ASN A 73 -8.97 7.05 -4.60
CA ASN A 73 -7.99 7.27 -3.54
C ASN A 73 -7.35 8.68 -3.62
N SER A 74 -7.31 9.30 -4.78
CA SER A 74 -6.84 10.69 -4.93
C SER A 74 -7.79 11.73 -4.30
N LEU A 75 -9.06 11.39 -4.06
CA LEU A 75 -10.04 12.32 -3.49
C LEU A 75 -9.71 12.78 -2.06
N TYR A 76 -9.01 11.95 -1.29
CA TYR A 76 -8.62 12.31 0.07
C TYR A 76 -7.13 12.67 0.21
N ALA A 77 -6.40 12.68 -0.91
CA ALA A 77 -4.96 12.96 -0.93
C ALA A 77 -4.61 14.33 -0.30
N ALA A 78 -5.41 15.37 -0.57
CA ALA A 78 -5.17 16.71 -0.01
C ALA A 78 -5.26 16.72 1.53
N LYS A 79 -6.24 16.03 2.12
CA LYS A 79 -6.35 15.93 3.59
C LYS A 79 -5.21 15.12 4.19
N MET A 80 -4.81 14.05 3.51
CA MET A 80 -3.66 13.24 3.91
C MET A 80 -2.37 14.06 3.84
N GLN A 81 -2.18 14.87 2.79
CA GLN A 81 -1.04 15.78 2.67
C GLN A 81 -0.99 16.80 3.79
N SER A 82 -2.11 17.46 4.11
CA SER A 82 -2.18 18.40 5.24
C SER A 82 -1.77 17.70 6.53
N TYR A 83 -2.32 16.52 6.81
CA TYR A 83 -1.97 15.74 7.99
C TYR A 83 -0.47 15.41 8.06
N ILE A 84 0.14 15.02 6.94
CA ILE A 84 1.57 14.73 6.85
C ILE A 84 2.39 16.00 7.16
N ALA A 85 2.02 17.12 6.57
CA ALA A 85 2.71 18.41 6.74
C ALA A 85 2.55 18.96 8.16
N ASP A 86 1.33 18.94 8.71
CA ASP A 86 1.01 19.47 10.04
C ASP A 86 1.74 18.72 11.17
N ASN A 87 2.06 17.44 10.94
CA ASN A 87 2.78 16.62 11.92
C ASN A 87 4.29 16.52 11.63
N GLY A 88 4.79 17.10 10.54
CA GLY A 88 6.21 17.16 10.22
C GLY A 88 6.88 15.79 10.05
N PHE A 89 6.19 14.84 9.42
CA PHE A 89 6.77 13.50 9.18
C PHE A 89 7.90 13.56 8.16
N ASP A 90 9.02 12.87 8.46
CA ASP A 90 10.19 12.76 7.59
C ASP A 90 9.99 11.76 6.45
N ALA A 91 9.14 10.76 6.65
CA ALA A 91 8.81 9.74 5.66
C ALA A 91 7.43 9.12 5.91
N VAL A 92 6.85 8.55 4.87
CA VAL A 92 5.59 7.79 4.97
C VAL A 92 5.78 6.40 4.36
N VAL A 93 5.36 5.37 5.11
CA VAL A 93 5.37 3.97 4.66
C VAL A 93 3.94 3.46 4.58
N SER A 94 3.52 2.99 3.41
CA SER A 94 2.21 2.38 3.22
C SER A 94 2.33 0.88 2.97
N THR A 95 1.54 0.10 3.69
CA THR A 95 1.43 -1.37 3.51
C THR A 95 0.16 -1.77 2.76
N HIS A 96 -0.51 -0.81 2.12
CA HIS A 96 -1.75 -1.04 1.40
C HIS A 96 -1.86 -0.15 0.17
N LEU A 97 -2.41 -0.72 -0.92
CA LEU A 97 -2.59 -0.03 -2.21
C LEU A 97 -3.24 1.35 -2.08
N TYR A 98 -4.31 1.48 -1.29
CA TYR A 98 -5.05 2.75 -1.15
C TYR A 98 -4.16 3.89 -0.64
N GLY A 99 -3.31 3.61 0.34
CA GLY A 99 -2.34 4.59 0.82
C GLY A 99 -1.25 4.90 -0.21
N MET A 100 -0.79 3.91 -0.97
CA MET A 100 0.22 4.10 -2.01
C MET A 100 -0.30 4.96 -3.16
N GLU A 101 -1.54 4.76 -3.59
CA GLU A 101 -2.18 5.58 -4.62
C GLU A 101 -2.44 7.01 -4.15
N ALA A 102 -2.88 7.20 -2.89
CA ALA A 102 -3.03 8.53 -2.30
C ALA A 102 -1.68 9.27 -2.21
N LEU A 103 -0.61 8.60 -1.78
CA LEU A 103 0.75 9.16 -1.77
C LEU A 103 1.24 9.50 -3.18
N THR A 104 0.93 8.68 -4.16
CA THR A 104 1.21 8.97 -5.57
C THR A 104 0.48 10.24 -6.03
N ALA A 105 -0.80 10.39 -5.65
CA ALA A 105 -1.57 11.59 -5.98
C ALA A 105 -1.01 12.84 -5.27
N ILE A 106 -0.58 12.73 -4.02
CA ILE A 106 0.09 13.80 -3.29
C ILE A 106 1.33 14.26 -4.04
N ARG A 107 2.17 13.33 -4.46
CA ARG A 107 3.41 13.62 -5.17
C ARG A 107 3.18 14.25 -6.53
N GLN A 108 2.28 13.69 -7.33
CA GLN A 108 2.10 14.08 -8.73
C GLN A 108 1.19 15.28 -8.94
N LYS A 109 0.17 15.43 -8.11
CA LYS A 109 -0.86 16.48 -8.29
C LYS A 109 -0.73 17.63 -7.31
N LEU A 110 -0.23 17.36 -6.11
CA LEU A 110 -0.21 18.33 -5.02
C LEU A 110 1.22 18.83 -4.68
N GLY A 111 2.25 18.31 -5.37
CA GLY A 111 3.64 18.74 -5.18
C GLY A 111 4.24 18.31 -3.83
N GLY A 112 3.68 17.28 -3.19
CA GLY A 112 4.23 16.73 -1.94
C GLY A 112 5.62 16.12 -2.13
N THR A 113 6.55 16.46 -1.24
CA THR A 113 7.97 16.06 -1.32
C THR A 113 8.40 15.07 -0.25
N VAL A 114 7.51 14.71 0.68
CA VAL A 114 7.84 13.74 1.74
C VAL A 114 8.20 12.38 1.13
N PRO A 115 9.35 11.78 1.49
CA PRO A 115 9.73 10.46 1.05
C PRO A 115 8.64 9.43 1.33
N SER A 116 8.25 8.66 0.32
CA SER A 116 7.10 7.76 0.40
C SER A 116 7.48 6.37 -0.09
N TYR A 117 7.17 5.36 0.71
CA TYR A 117 7.54 3.97 0.46
C TYR A 117 6.33 3.04 0.51
N GLY A 118 6.36 2.02 -0.33
CA GLY A 118 5.37 0.94 -0.33
C GLY A 118 5.93 -0.35 0.24
N VAL A 119 5.16 -1.07 1.02
CA VAL A 119 5.47 -2.45 1.44
C VAL A 119 4.48 -3.38 0.77
N LEU A 120 4.98 -4.21 -0.15
CA LEU A 120 4.19 -5.22 -0.83
C LEU A 120 4.08 -6.45 0.06
N THR A 121 2.86 -6.95 0.24
CA THR A 121 2.56 -8.07 1.13
C THR A 121 2.08 -9.32 0.41
N ASP A 122 2.05 -9.28 -0.93
CA ASP A 122 1.60 -10.36 -1.78
C ASP A 122 2.77 -10.89 -2.62
N TYR A 123 2.80 -12.20 -2.88
CA TYR A 123 3.80 -12.85 -3.74
C TYR A 123 3.42 -12.80 -5.22
N THR A 124 2.65 -11.80 -5.60
CA THR A 124 2.29 -11.48 -6.98
C THR A 124 2.03 -9.98 -7.11
N CYS A 125 2.11 -9.45 -8.32
CA CYS A 125 1.69 -8.08 -8.59
C CYS A 125 0.16 -8.01 -8.52
N ILE A 126 -0.38 -7.32 -7.54
CA ILE A 126 -1.82 -7.08 -7.49
C ILE A 126 -2.20 -6.02 -8.51
N PRO A 127 -3.45 -6.03 -9.05
CA PRO A 127 -3.93 -5.01 -9.98
C PRO A 127 -3.75 -3.61 -9.42
N PHE A 128 -3.50 -2.67 -10.33
CA PHE A 128 -3.35 -1.23 -10.06
C PHE A 128 -2.06 -0.82 -9.33
N PHE A 129 -1.13 -1.75 -9.06
CA PHE A 129 0.21 -1.35 -8.59
C PHE A 129 0.97 -0.50 -9.62
N SER A 130 0.68 -0.65 -10.91
CA SER A 130 1.18 0.22 -11.99
C SER A 130 0.91 1.70 -11.76
N ASP A 131 -0.17 2.03 -11.04
CA ASP A 131 -0.53 3.40 -10.68
C ASP A 131 0.40 4.01 -9.62
N CYS A 132 1.07 3.18 -8.82
CA CYS A 132 1.87 3.64 -7.70
C CYS A 132 3.24 4.17 -8.16
N LYS A 133 3.56 5.43 -7.82
CA LYS A 133 4.83 6.10 -8.13
C LYS A 133 5.45 6.65 -6.86
N LEU A 134 6.11 5.77 -6.11
CA LEU A 134 6.74 6.05 -4.82
C LEU A 134 8.27 6.10 -4.94
N ASP A 135 8.95 6.50 -3.86
CA ASP A 135 10.41 6.56 -3.81
C ASP A 135 11.06 5.17 -3.71
N GLY A 136 10.36 4.22 -3.10
CA GLY A 136 10.83 2.84 -3.01
C GLY A 136 9.74 1.85 -2.62
N TYR A 137 10.04 0.56 -2.86
CA TYR A 137 9.14 -0.54 -2.58
C TYR A 137 9.88 -1.66 -1.86
N PHE A 138 9.43 -2.01 -0.67
CA PHE A 138 9.86 -3.19 0.03
C PHE A 138 9.07 -4.38 -0.51
N ILE A 139 9.75 -5.30 -1.18
CA ILE A 139 9.11 -6.43 -1.86
C ILE A 139 9.38 -7.75 -1.13
N PRO A 140 8.44 -8.72 -1.20
CA PRO A 140 8.55 -9.99 -0.48
C PRO A 140 9.79 -10.81 -0.86
N HIS A 141 10.13 -10.85 -2.14
CA HIS A 141 11.25 -11.60 -2.67
C HIS A 141 11.75 -11.04 -3.99
N ARG A 142 13.04 -11.18 -4.30
CA ARG A 142 13.62 -10.68 -5.55
C ARG A 142 13.05 -11.34 -6.81
N ASP A 143 12.53 -12.56 -6.70
CA ASP A 143 11.93 -13.27 -7.84
C ASP A 143 10.65 -12.61 -8.36
N LEU A 144 10.06 -11.66 -7.61
CA LEU A 144 8.96 -10.82 -8.07
C LEU A 144 9.40 -9.67 -8.98
N THR A 145 10.70 -9.35 -9.03
CA THR A 145 11.22 -8.22 -9.81
C THR A 145 10.77 -8.26 -11.27
N PRO A 146 10.88 -9.38 -12.02
CA PRO A 146 10.45 -9.43 -13.42
C PRO A 146 8.95 -9.11 -13.58
N GLU A 147 8.10 -9.69 -12.72
CA GLU A 147 6.66 -9.47 -12.77
C GLU A 147 6.32 -8.00 -12.49
N LEU A 148 6.85 -7.43 -11.41
CA LEU A 148 6.63 -6.03 -11.03
C LEU A 148 7.13 -5.06 -12.10
N THR A 149 8.27 -5.36 -12.75
CA THR A 149 8.83 -4.55 -13.83
C THR A 149 7.95 -4.60 -15.07
N THR A 150 7.40 -5.77 -15.41
CA THR A 150 6.43 -5.91 -16.51
C THR A 150 5.19 -5.05 -16.29
N HIS A 151 4.78 -4.84 -15.03
CA HIS A 151 3.71 -3.93 -14.66
C HIS A 151 4.15 -2.46 -14.50
N GLY A 152 5.34 -2.10 -14.96
CA GLY A 152 5.81 -0.72 -15.06
C GLY A 152 6.36 -0.10 -13.77
N LEU A 153 6.71 -0.92 -12.77
CA LEU A 153 7.45 -0.44 -11.61
C LEU A 153 8.96 -0.44 -11.90
N ASP A 154 9.68 0.53 -11.34
CA ASP A 154 11.12 0.70 -11.54
C ASP A 154 11.90 -0.22 -10.57
N GLU A 155 12.62 -1.23 -11.10
CA GLU A 155 13.39 -2.18 -10.30
C GLU A 155 14.47 -1.53 -9.42
N ARG A 156 15.00 -0.36 -9.83
CA ARG A 156 15.99 0.41 -9.04
C ARG A 156 15.45 0.89 -7.70
N ARG A 157 14.14 0.82 -7.51
CA ARG A 157 13.42 1.21 -6.29
C ARG A 157 12.99 0.01 -5.45
N PHE A 158 13.41 -1.20 -5.81
CA PHE A 158 13.01 -2.41 -5.08
C PHE A 158 14.00 -2.79 -3.99
N TYR A 159 13.46 -3.06 -2.81
CA TYR A 159 14.17 -3.55 -1.65
C TYR A 159 13.59 -4.94 -1.29
N PRO A 160 14.25 -6.06 -1.67
CA PRO A 160 13.76 -7.41 -1.39
C PRO A 160 14.04 -7.82 0.06
N THR A 161 13.23 -7.33 0.99
CA THR A 161 13.43 -7.49 2.44
C THR A 161 12.54 -8.55 3.07
N GLY A 162 11.58 -9.10 2.33
CA GLY A 162 10.54 -9.96 2.87
C GLY A 162 9.30 -9.18 3.31
N ILE A 163 8.27 -9.91 3.70
CA ILE A 163 7.04 -9.34 4.28
C ILE A 163 7.28 -9.07 5.76
N PRO A 164 6.99 -7.86 6.27
CA PRO A 164 7.12 -7.58 7.71
C PRO A 164 6.22 -8.49 8.55
N VAL A 165 6.82 -9.13 9.54
CA VAL A 165 6.16 -9.97 10.53
C VAL A 165 6.48 -9.47 11.94
N ALA A 166 5.56 -9.70 12.88
CA ALA A 166 5.76 -9.27 14.26
C ALA A 166 7.04 -9.87 14.85
N THR A 167 7.80 -9.09 15.62
CA THR A 167 9.12 -9.43 16.18
C THR A 167 9.10 -10.71 17.02
N ARG A 168 7.96 -11.03 17.67
CA ARG A 168 7.76 -12.30 18.38
C ARG A 168 7.98 -13.56 17.50
N PHE A 169 7.85 -13.46 16.19
CA PHE A 169 8.13 -14.56 15.26
C PHE A 169 9.60 -14.65 14.84
N ALA A 170 10.42 -13.66 15.17
CA ALA A 170 11.86 -13.68 14.92
C ALA A 170 12.61 -14.51 15.99
N SER A 171 12.04 -14.68 17.17
CA SER A 171 12.61 -15.53 18.23
C SER A 171 12.33 -17.01 17.91
N ARG A 172 13.39 -17.80 17.70
CA ARG A 172 13.26 -19.26 17.62
C ARG A 172 12.90 -19.78 19.02
N LEU A 173 11.68 -20.27 19.19
CA LEU A 173 11.36 -21.10 20.33
C LEU A 173 12.20 -22.39 20.27
N SER A 174 12.78 -22.81 21.39
CA SER A 174 13.36 -24.15 21.49
C SER A 174 12.24 -25.19 21.37
N LYS A 175 12.59 -26.44 20.97
CA LYS A 175 11.59 -27.52 20.89
C LYS A 175 10.90 -27.81 22.23
N GLU A 176 11.50 -27.37 23.35
CA GLU A 176 10.94 -27.51 24.70
C GLU A 176 9.96 -26.39 25.08
N GLN A 177 9.96 -25.28 24.30
CA GLN A 177 9.09 -24.12 24.52
C GLN A 177 7.90 -24.08 23.53
N ALA A 178 7.85 -25.00 22.58
CA ALA A 178 6.81 -25.15 21.58
C ALA A 178 5.82 -26.25 21.95
#